data_847a4ae83bf68e94b70f03352a16e2f3
#
_entry.id   847a4ae83bf68e94b70f03352a16e2f3
#
_cell.length_a   1.000
_cell.length_b   1.000
_cell.length_c   1.000
_cell.angle_alpha   90.00
_cell.angle_beta   90.00
_cell.angle_gamma   90.00
#
_symmetry.space_group_name_H-M   'P 1'
#
loop_
_entity.id
_entity.type
_entity.pdbx_description
1 polymer ?
#
loop_
_entity_poly.entity_id
_entity_poly.type
_entity_poly.pdbx_seq_one_letter_code
_entity_poly.pdbx_strand_id
1 'polypeptide(L)'
;MRYPLEELGRDIAMMTLCLAGINSVDLFQMKKTEYYDGIIHYRRAKTKHVRTDGAYMEMRVPAILKPLFEKYKNDDSSDEHLFNFYKRHTTSDSFGANVNIGIRKICQLMGIEKENDYSVYTFRHTWGTVAQNDCKASIGDVAFAMNHSSGHSVTRGYIKIDFSPAWELNEKVIDFIFFSDKPSHREIQIKEERFKLSYRYQVHAEAFFRGRKLAELTDVGFNNVDEVIAKLVEQLPEDIPQRSMVMFKIENQDKNQTVVYERMKGKGF
;
A
#
# COMPACT_ATOMS: atom_id res chain seq x y z
N MET A 1 -13.80 -11.22 14.18
CA MET A 1 -12.45 -11.53 13.68
C MET A 1 -11.47 -10.49 14.23
N ARG A 2 -10.32 -10.89 14.82
CA ARG A 2 -9.32 -9.94 15.34
C ARG A 2 -8.19 -9.84 14.31
N TYR A 3 -8.09 -8.72 13.63
CA TYR A 3 -6.92 -8.41 12.81
C TYR A 3 -5.77 -7.92 13.71
N PRO A 4 -4.51 -8.29 13.46
CA PRO A 4 -3.36 -7.66 14.10
C PRO A 4 -3.38 -6.14 13.88
N LEU A 5 -2.83 -5.37 14.82
CA LEU A 5 -2.82 -3.91 14.67
C LEU A 5 -1.96 -3.46 13.49
N GLU A 6 -0.89 -4.20 13.20
CA GLU A 6 -0.01 -3.98 12.05
C GLU A 6 -0.79 -4.09 10.72
N GLU A 7 -1.63 -5.11 10.63
CA GLU A 7 -2.48 -5.32 9.46
C GLU A 7 -3.50 -4.19 9.30
N LEU A 8 -4.17 -3.81 10.40
CA LEU A 8 -5.08 -2.67 10.41
C LEU A 8 -4.36 -1.38 10.01
N GLY A 9 -3.18 -1.12 10.58
CA GLY A 9 -2.37 0.06 10.28
C GLY A 9 -2.00 0.16 8.81
N ARG A 10 -1.50 -0.94 8.22
CA ARG A 10 -1.19 -1.05 6.79
C ARG A 10 -2.42 -0.76 5.91
N ASP A 11 -3.52 -1.43 6.21
CA ASP A 11 -4.71 -1.38 5.37
C ASP A 11 -5.38 0.01 5.39
N ILE A 12 -5.42 0.65 6.57
CA ILE A 12 -5.95 2.03 6.68
C ILE A 12 -4.99 3.05 6.07
N ALA A 13 -3.68 2.86 6.18
CA ALA A 13 -2.70 3.67 5.46
C ALA A 13 -2.90 3.59 3.95
N MET A 14 -3.14 2.38 3.42
CA MET A 14 -3.45 2.15 2.01
C MET A 14 -4.76 2.83 1.59
N MET A 15 -5.84 2.68 2.38
CA MET A 15 -7.10 3.37 2.12
C MET A 15 -6.92 4.89 2.14
N THR A 16 -6.19 5.43 3.12
CA THR A 16 -5.91 6.87 3.20
C THR A 16 -5.17 7.36 1.97
N LEU A 17 -4.12 6.66 1.58
CA LEU A 17 -3.32 7.03 0.41
C LEU A 17 -4.12 6.98 -0.89
N CYS A 18 -4.86 5.89 -1.13
CA CYS A 18 -5.58 5.68 -2.39
C CYS A 18 -6.94 6.38 -2.48
N LEU A 19 -7.39 7.06 -1.42
CA LEU A 19 -8.61 7.89 -1.41
C LEU A 19 -8.28 9.37 -1.20
N ALA A 20 -7.29 9.88 -1.93
CA ALA A 20 -6.86 11.28 -1.91
C ALA A 20 -6.58 11.81 -0.48
N GLY A 21 -6.01 10.95 0.35
CA GLY A 21 -5.67 11.32 1.72
C GLY A 21 -6.87 11.44 2.65
N ILE A 22 -7.93 10.65 2.48
CA ILE A 22 -9.09 10.63 3.39
C ILE A 22 -8.66 10.46 4.85
N ASN A 23 -9.35 11.09 5.80
CA ASN A 23 -9.02 10.91 7.20
C ASN A 23 -9.60 9.61 7.76
N SER A 24 -8.91 9.02 8.73
CA SER A 24 -9.38 7.79 9.40
C SER A 24 -10.73 7.96 10.09
N VAL A 25 -11.04 9.14 10.62
CA VAL A 25 -12.35 9.44 11.19
C VAL A 25 -13.48 9.37 10.15
N ASP A 26 -13.23 9.84 8.93
CA ASP A 26 -14.22 9.79 7.84
C ASP A 26 -14.46 8.33 7.41
N LEU A 27 -13.39 7.50 7.34
CA LEU A 27 -13.52 6.07 7.08
C LEU A 27 -14.29 5.34 8.20
N PHE A 28 -14.01 5.69 9.47
CA PHE A 28 -14.68 5.07 10.62
C PHE A 28 -16.19 5.35 10.64
N GLN A 29 -16.60 6.58 10.32
CA GLN A 29 -17.98 7.04 10.39
C GLN A 29 -18.77 6.81 9.08
N MET A 30 -18.11 6.34 8.02
CA MET A 30 -18.73 6.17 6.70
C MET A 30 -19.93 5.21 6.76
N LYS A 31 -21.03 5.61 6.14
CA LYS A 31 -22.28 4.84 6.12
C LYS A 31 -22.41 4.02 4.84
N LYS A 32 -23.20 2.93 4.90
CA LYS A 32 -23.54 2.12 3.73
C LYS A 32 -24.21 2.93 2.63
N THR A 33 -25.06 3.90 3.01
CA THR A 33 -25.75 4.80 2.08
C THR A 33 -24.82 5.79 1.38
N GLU A 34 -23.57 5.93 1.86
CA GLU A 34 -22.55 6.79 1.29
C GLU A 34 -21.63 6.05 0.30
N TYR A 35 -21.89 4.77 0.01
CA TYR A 35 -21.12 4.01 -0.98
C TYR A 35 -22.07 3.32 -1.97
N TYR A 36 -22.10 3.82 -3.20
CA TYR A 36 -22.85 3.25 -4.32
C TYR A 36 -22.16 3.57 -5.65
N ASP A 37 -22.39 2.76 -6.66
CA ASP A 37 -21.79 2.90 -8.01
C ASP A 37 -20.25 2.97 -8.02
N GLY A 38 -19.61 2.38 -7.00
CA GLY A 38 -18.15 2.41 -6.86
C GLY A 38 -17.58 3.76 -6.39
N ILE A 39 -18.44 4.65 -5.91
CA ILE A 39 -18.12 6.00 -5.45
C ILE A 39 -18.49 6.13 -3.97
N ILE A 40 -17.61 6.71 -3.18
CA ILE A 40 -17.92 7.18 -1.82
C ILE A 40 -18.41 8.61 -1.87
N HIS A 41 -19.52 8.89 -1.19
CA HIS A 41 -20.20 10.19 -1.11
C HIS A 41 -20.21 10.62 0.35
N TYR A 42 -19.26 11.40 0.80
CA TYR A 42 -19.11 11.68 2.23
C TYR A 42 -18.99 13.16 2.55
N ARG A 43 -19.26 13.49 3.80
CA ARG A 43 -19.03 14.84 4.36
C ARG A 43 -17.93 14.78 5.38
N ARG A 44 -16.84 15.53 5.13
CA ARG A 44 -15.67 15.52 5.99
C ARG A 44 -16.04 15.89 7.43
N ALA A 45 -15.88 14.96 8.37
CA ALA A 45 -16.32 15.06 9.76
C ALA A 45 -15.82 16.35 10.44
N LYS A 46 -14.55 16.71 10.22
CA LYS A 46 -13.93 17.88 10.86
C LYS A 46 -14.53 19.23 10.44
N THR A 47 -15.06 19.34 9.22
CA THR A 47 -15.40 20.64 8.62
C THR A 47 -16.85 20.75 8.13
N LYS A 48 -17.63 19.66 8.18
CA LYS A 48 -19.02 19.61 7.68
C LYS A 48 -19.96 20.63 8.32
N HIS A 49 -19.70 21.04 9.58
CA HIS A 49 -20.52 22.00 10.30
C HIS A 49 -20.08 23.46 10.13
N VAL A 50 -18.91 23.69 9.55
CA VAL A 50 -18.33 25.03 9.37
C VAL A 50 -18.41 25.51 7.93
N ARG A 51 -18.31 24.58 6.98
CA ARG A 51 -18.35 24.91 5.55
C ARG A 51 -19.78 24.99 5.04
N THR A 52 -20.05 26.01 4.22
CA THR A 52 -21.36 26.25 3.59
C THR A 52 -21.79 25.12 2.65
N ASP A 53 -20.82 24.43 2.00
CA ASP A 53 -21.06 23.23 1.15
C ASP A 53 -21.19 21.94 1.98
N GLY A 54 -21.14 22.03 3.31
CA GLY A 54 -21.15 20.88 4.21
C GLY A 54 -19.97 19.95 4.04
N ALA A 55 -18.87 20.43 3.43
CA ALA A 55 -17.66 19.67 3.14
C ALA A 55 -17.94 18.35 2.38
N TYR A 56 -18.92 18.36 1.46
CA TYR A 56 -19.28 17.21 0.64
C TYR A 56 -18.17 16.89 -0.36
N MET A 57 -17.95 15.60 -0.60
CA MET A 57 -16.96 15.07 -1.50
C MET A 57 -17.42 13.75 -2.10
N GLU A 58 -17.14 13.57 -3.38
CA GLU A 58 -17.27 12.30 -4.08
C GLU A 58 -15.89 11.80 -4.48
N MET A 59 -15.59 10.54 -4.18
CA MET A 59 -14.33 9.91 -4.57
C MET A 59 -14.61 8.52 -5.14
N ARG A 60 -14.17 8.29 -6.37
CA ARG A 60 -14.22 6.96 -6.98
C ARG A 60 -13.26 6.03 -6.24
N VAL A 61 -13.75 4.85 -5.87
CA VAL A 61 -12.93 3.83 -5.21
C VAL A 61 -12.08 3.11 -6.27
N PRO A 62 -10.74 3.24 -6.21
CA PRO A 62 -9.87 2.58 -7.16
C PRO A 62 -9.88 1.07 -6.99
N ALA A 63 -9.63 0.34 -8.09
CA ALA A 63 -9.68 -1.12 -8.12
C ALA A 63 -8.77 -1.79 -7.07
N ILE A 64 -7.62 -1.20 -6.81
CA ILE A 64 -6.64 -1.67 -5.82
C ILE A 64 -7.22 -1.76 -4.39
N LEU A 65 -8.25 -0.96 -4.06
CA LEU A 65 -8.90 -0.97 -2.74
C LEU A 65 -10.07 -1.94 -2.62
N LYS A 66 -10.59 -2.52 -3.71
CA LYS A 66 -11.71 -3.45 -3.66
C LYS A 66 -11.52 -4.59 -2.66
N PRO A 67 -10.35 -5.26 -2.58
CA PRO A 67 -10.13 -6.31 -1.60
C PRO A 67 -10.22 -5.82 -0.14
N LEU A 68 -9.81 -4.57 0.13
CA LEU A 68 -9.90 -3.99 1.48
C LEU A 68 -11.34 -3.59 1.83
N PHE A 69 -12.11 -3.09 0.86
CA PHE A 69 -13.53 -2.81 1.05
C PHE A 69 -14.30 -4.09 1.40
N GLU A 70 -14.07 -5.19 0.69
CA GLU A 70 -14.69 -6.49 1.01
C GLU A 70 -14.21 -7.05 2.36
N LYS A 71 -12.92 -6.93 2.68
CA LYS A 71 -12.35 -7.41 3.96
C LYS A 71 -12.99 -6.75 5.16
N TYR A 72 -13.23 -5.44 5.09
CA TYR A 72 -13.77 -4.66 6.19
C TYR A 72 -15.26 -4.37 6.08
N LYS A 73 -15.92 -4.94 5.09
CA LYS A 73 -17.35 -4.78 4.88
C LYS A 73 -18.15 -5.10 6.13
N ASN A 74 -19.15 -4.28 6.40
CA ASN A 74 -20.10 -4.52 7.48
C ASN A 74 -21.35 -5.24 6.93
N ASP A 75 -21.44 -6.53 7.21
CA ASP A 75 -22.58 -7.37 6.80
C ASP A 75 -23.78 -7.30 7.77
N ASP A 76 -23.65 -6.55 8.87
CA ASP A 76 -24.74 -6.37 9.83
C ASP A 76 -25.78 -5.40 9.26
N SER A 77 -26.93 -5.92 8.84
CA SER A 77 -28.01 -5.12 8.25
C SER A 77 -28.66 -4.14 9.22
N SER A 78 -28.52 -4.35 10.53
CA SER A 78 -29.06 -3.48 11.58
C SER A 78 -28.17 -2.27 11.89
N ASP A 79 -26.93 -2.27 11.41
CA ASP A 79 -25.96 -1.20 11.62
C ASP A 79 -25.70 -0.41 10.33
N GLU A 80 -25.56 0.91 10.45
CA GLU A 80 -25.43 1.82 9.32
C GLU A 80 -24.02 1.97 8.78
N HIS A 81 -22.98 1.60 9.54
CA HIS A 81 -21.58 1.78 9.11
C HIS A 81 -21.25 0.93 7.88
N LEU A 82 -20.50 1.49 6.96
CA LEU A 82 -19.98 0.80 5.78
C LEU A 82 -18.98 -0.29 6.18
N PHE A 83 -18.12 0.03 7.12
CA PHE A 83 -17.05 -0.87 7.59
C PHE A 83 -17.32 -1.38 9.01
N ASN A 84 -16.79 -2.55 9.31
CA ASN A 84 -16.96 -3.24 10.60
C ASN A 84 -16.02 -2.73 11.72
N PHE A 85 -15.39 -1.57 11.55
CA PHE A 85 -14.44 -0.99 12.51
C PHE A 85 -15.07 -0.74 13.89
N TYR A 86 -16.35 -0.35 13.93
CA TYR A 86 -17.10 -0.08 15.17
C TYR A 86 -17.25 -1.32 16.06
N LYS A 87 -17.19 -2.53 15.49
CA LYS A 87 -17.25 -3.80 16.27
C LYS A 87 -16.03 -3.99 17.17
N ARG A 88 -14.95 -3.29 16.88
CA ARG A 88 -13.67 -3.39 17.60
C ARG A 88 -13.28 -2.10 18.31
N HIS A 89 -13.73 -0.96 17.83
CA HIS A 89 -13.38 0.35 18.32
C HIS A 89 -14.65 1.13 18.66
N THR A 90 -14.76 1.60 19.90
CA THR A 90 -15.96 2.32 20.36
C THR A 90 -16.05 3.74 19.83
N THR A 91 -14.91 4.34 19.45
CA THR A 91 -14.83 5.72 18.95
C THR A 91 -13.86 5.82 17.78
N SER A 92 -14.04 6.85 16.95
CA SER A 92 -13.07 7.19 15.88
C SER A 92 -11.68 7.51 16.43
N ASP A 93 -11.58 8.06 17.64
CA ASP A 93 -10.29 8.37 18.27
C ASP A 93 -9.57 7.09 18.70
N SER A 94 -10.26 6.13 19.30
CA SER A 94 -9.67 4.83 19.63
C SER A 94 -9.27 4.05 18.37
N PHE A 95 -10.05 4.15 17.30
CA PHE A 95 -9.71 3.60 16.01
C PHE A 95 -8.43 4.22 15.45
N GLY A 96 -8.38 5.56 15.35
CA GLY A 96 -7.22 6.29 14.85
C GLY A 96 -5.94 6.02 15.67
N ALA A 97 -6.06 5.93 16.99
CA ALA A 97 -4.95 5.58 17.87
C ALA A 97 -4.40 4.18 17.56
N ASN A 98 -5.29 3.17 17.41
CA ASN A 98 -4.89 1.81 17.11
C ASN A 98 -4.30 1.66 15.70
N VAL A 99 -4.81 2.39 14.70
CA VAL A 99 -4.21 2.49 13.36
C VAL A 99 -2.76 2.98 13.47
N ASN A 100 -2.53 4.08 14.20
CA ASN A 100 -1.19 4.63 14.39
C ASN A 100 -0.26 3.72 15.20
N ILE A 101 -0.77 2.95 16.19
CA ILE A 101 0.01 1.92 16.87
C ILE A 101 0.45 0.85 15.87
N GLY A 102 -0.46 0.41 14.99
CA GLY A 102 -0.15 -0.57 13.94
C GLY A 102 0.93 -0.07 12.98
N ILE A 103 0.82 1.18 12.50
CA ILE A 103 1.81 1.80 11.62
C ILE A 103 3.17 1.88 12.31
N ARG A 104 3.24 2.33 13.58
CA ARG A 104 4.50 2.40 14.33
C ARG A 104 5.17 1.03 14.50
N LYS A 105 4.40 -0.02 14.75
CA LYS A 105 4.95 -1.39 14.80
C LYS A 105 5.54 -1.82 13.45
N ILE A 106 4.90 -1.45 12.34
CA ILE A 106 5.48 -1.68 11.00
C ILE A 106 6.80 -0.90 10.85
N CYS A 107 6.84 0.38 11.26
CA CYS A 107 8.07 1.17 11.26
C CYS A 107 9.19 0.49 12.05
N GLN A 108 8.90 -0.02 13.23
CA GLN A 108 9.85 -0.77 14.05
C GLN A 108 10.34 -2.05 13.34
N LEU A 109 9.44 -2.82 12.73
CA LEU A 109 9.81 -4.02 11.95
C LEU A 109 10.68 -3.68 10.73
N MET A 110 10.52 -2.48 10.17
CA MET A 110 11.32 -1.97 9.06
C MET A 110 12.65 -1.34 9.52
N GLY A 111 12.92 -1.25 10.82
CA GLY A 111 14.10 -0.60 11.37
C GLY A 111 14.10 0.93 11.21
N ILE A 112 12.92 1.54 11.11
CA ILE A 112 12.78 3.00 11.10
C ILE A 112 12.93 3.51 12.52
N GLU A 113 13.79 4.50 12.72
CA GLU A 113 14.02 5.14 14.01
C GLU A 113 12.74 5.85 14.49
N LYS A 114 12.49 5.83 15.80
CA LYS A 114 11.25 6.33 16.41
C LYS A 114 10.96 7.80 16.07
N GLU A 115 11.98 8.63 15.90
CA GLU A 115 11.87 10.04 15.52
C GLU A 115 11.27 10.20 14.11
N ASN A 116 11.40 9.17 13.28
CA ASN A 116 10.94 9.11 11.89
C ASN A 116 9.68 8.24 11.73
N ASP A 117 9.01 7.88 12.82
CA ASP A 117 7.79 7.07 12.78
C ASP A 117 6.72 7.70 11.88
N TYR A 118 6.11 6.87 11.07
CA TYR A 118 4.96 7.28 10.26
C TYR A 118 3.66 7.21 11.07
N SER A 119 2.70 7.99 10.61
CA SER A 119 1.31 7.96 11.09
C SER A 119 0.37 7.91 9.89
N VAL A 120 -0.91 7.65 10.11
CA VAL A 120 -1.91 7.72 9.03
C VAL A 120 -1.91 9.10 8.35
N TYR A 121 -1.58 10.16 9.08
CA TYR A 121 -1.49 11.51 8.54
C TYR A 121 -0.30 11.69 7.58
N THR A 122 0.78 10.96 7.77
CA THR A 122 1.93 10.94 6.85
C THR A 122 1.50 10.50 5.45
N PHE A 123 0.64 9.47 5.33
CA PHE A 123 0.13 9.01 4.03
C PHE A 123 -0.75 10.05 3.34
N ARG A 124 -1.50 10.83 4.11
CA ARG A 124 -2.24 11.98 3.57
C ARG A 124 -1.29 13.06 3.02
N HIS A 125 -0.21 13.38 3.74
CA HIS A 125 0.83 14.30 3.26
C HIS A 125 1.53 13.78 2.02
N THR A 126 1.88 12.49 2.01
CA THR A 126 2.51 11.84 0.87
C THR A 126 1.66 11.97 -0.38
N TRP A 127 0.34 11.72 -0.27
CA TRP A 127 -0.56 11.91 -1.40
C TRP A 127 -0.49 13.34 -1.96
N GLY A 128 -0.61 14.35 -1.10
CA GLY A 128 -0.57 15.75 -1.52
C GLY A 128 0.77 16.15 -2.15
N THR A 129 1.88 15.65 -1.59
CA THR A 129 3.23 15.91 -2.10
C THR A 129 3.43 15.29 -3.49
N VAL A 130 3.05 14.03 -3.68
CA VAL A 130 3.14 13.34 -4.97
C VAL A 130 2.23 14.00 -6.01
N ALA A 131 0.99 14.34 -5.62
CA ALA A 131 0.06 15.03 -6.52
C ALA A 131 0.66 16.34 -7.05
N GLN A 132 1.24 17.15 -6.18
CA GLN A 132 1.82 18.44 -6.56
C GLN A 132 3.15 18.30 -7.28
N ASN A 133 4.11 17.55 -6.70
CA ASN A 133 5.50 17.55 -7.14
C ASN A 133 5.73 16.61 -8.33
N ASP A 134 5.11 15.43 -8.31
CA ASP A 134 5.34 14.38 -9.30
C ASP A 134 4.27 14.39 -10.39
N CYS A 135 2.99 14.49 -10.02
CA CYS A 135 1.88 14.57 -10.97
C CYS A 135 1.61 15.98 -11.50
N LYS A 136 2.35 17.02 -11.02
CA LYS A 136 2.27 18.41 -11.47
C LYS A 136 0.90 19.06 -11.33
N ALA A 137 0.11 18.62 -10.37
CA ALA A 137 -1.18 19.21 -10.07
C ALA A 137 -1.02 20.61 -9.44
N SER A 138 -1.97 21.50 -9.71
CA SER A 138 -2.01 22.79 -9.03
C SER A 138 -2.36 22.63 -7.54
N ILE A 139 -1.93 23.59 -6.71
CA ILE A 139 -2.32 23.61 -5.28
C ILE A 139 -3.85 23.61 -5.14
N GLY A 140 -4.57 24.25 -6.06
CA GLY A 140 -6.03 24.27 -6.10
C GLY A 140 -6.63 22.88 -6.30
N ASP A 141 -6.10 22.10 -7.26
CA ASP A 141 -6.56 20.74 -7.55
C ASP A 141 -6.24 19.79 -6.38
N VAL A 142 -5.04 19.92 -5.81
CA VAL A 142 -4.65 19.15 -4.61
C VAL A 142 -5.59 19.47 -3.44
N ALA A 143 -5.85 20.75 -3.17
CA ALA A 143 -6.76 21.16 -2.11
C ALA A 143 -8.20 20.69 -2.38
N PHE A 144 -8.66 20.72 -3.62
CA PHE A 144 -9.98 20.21 -4.01
C PHE A 144 -10.09 18.71 -3.78
N ALA A 145 -9.15 17.91 -4.29
CA ALA A 145 -9.14 16.47 -4.15
C ALA A 145 -9.02 16.02 -2.67
N MET A 146 -8.26 16.75 -1.85
CA MET A 146 -8.14 16.50 -0.42
C MET A 146 -9.32 17.04 0.42
N ASN A 147 -10.34 17.58 -0.22
CA ASN A 147 -11.49 18.22 0.44
C ASN A 147 -11.09 19.32 1.43
N HIS A 148 -10.09 20.13 1.06
CA HIS A 148 -9.77 21.35 1.81
C HIS A 148 -10.69 22.50 1.42
N SER A 149 -10.89 23.48 2.32
CA SER A 149 -11.59 24.71 1.99
C SER A 149 -10.76 25.50 0.97
N SER A 150 -11.37 25.87 -0.17
CA SER A 150 -10.78 26.84 -1.08
C SER A 150 -11.45 28.19 -0.90
N GLY A 151 -10.71 29.29 -1.09
CA GLY A 151 -11.21 30.66 -0.93
C GLY A 151 -12.35 31.08 -1.88
N HIS A 152 -12.86 30.17 -2.71
CA HIS A 152 -13.91 30.43 -3.71
C HIS A 152 -15.30 29.90 -3.31
N SER A 153 -15.66 29.96 -2.03
CA SER A 153 -16.91 29.38 -1.50
C SER A 153 -18.17 29.97 -2.15
N VAL A 154 -18.17 31.27 -2.46
CA VAL A 154 -19.31 31.97 -3.05
C VAL A 154 -19.62 31.49 -4.47
N THR A 155 -18.60 31.33 -5.30
CA THR A 155 -18.76 30.89 -6.70
C THR A 155 -19.22 29.43 -6.79
N ARG A 156 -18.82 28.58 -5.86
CA ARG A 156 -19.23 27.15 -5.79
C ARG A 156 -20.72 26.96 -5.54
N GLY A 157 -21.41 27.90 -4.89
CA GLY A 157 -22.85 27.82 -4.68
C GLY A 157 -23.70 27.89 -5.96
N TYR A 158 -23.12 28.38 -7.07
CA TYR A 158 -23.82 28.54 -8.36
C TYR A 158 -23.47 27.47 -9.39
N ILE A 159 -22.51 26.60 -9.13
CA ILE A 159 -22.00 25.61 -10.08
C ILE A 159 -22.24 24.21 -9.52
N LYS A 160 -22.84 23.31 -10.32
CA LYS A 160 -22.84 21.89 -10.00
C LYS A 160 -21.38 21.40 -10.01
N ILE A 161 -20.89 20.95 -8.86
CA ILE A 161 -19.52 20.50 -8.70
C ILE A 161 -19.33 19.21 -9.49
N ASP A 162 -18.32 19.19 -10.36
CA ASP A 162 -17.80 17.99 -10.99
C ASP A 162 -16.60 17.50 -10.20
N PHE A 163 -16.67 16.27 -9.68
CA PHE A 163 -15.59 15.64 -8.91
C PHE A 163 -14.64 14.79 -9.77
N SER A 164 -14.93 14.62 -11.06
CA SER A 164 -14.09 13.82 -11.97
C SER A 164 -12.63 14.27 -12.02
N PRO A 165 -12.27 15.58 -11.96
CA PRO A 165 -10.88 15.99 -11.89
C PRO A 165 -10.13 15.48 -10.65
N ALA A 166 -10.83 15.37 -9.51
CA ALA A 166 -10.24 14.79 -8.29
C ALA A 166 -10.01 13.30 -8.43
N TRP A 167 -10.89 12.57 -9.12
CA TRP A 167 -10.74 11.15 -9.39
C TRP A 167 -9.57 10.88 -10.33
N GLU A 168 -9.46 11.65 -11.43
CA GLU A 168 -8.36 11.56 -12.38
C GLU A 168 -7.01 11.87 -11.73
N LEU A 169 -6.95 12.90 -10.89
CA LEU A 169 -5.74 13.22 -10.13
C LEU A 169 -5.37 12.08 -9.17
N ASN A 170 -6.36 11.51 -8.48
CA ASN A 170 -6.13 10.39 -7.57
C ASN A 170 -5.61 9.15 -8.31
N GLU A 171 -6.15 8.84 -9.48
CA GLU A 171 -5.65 7.77 -10.35
C GLU A 171 -4.19 8.01 -10.77
N LYS A 172 -3.84 9.23 -11.21
CA LYS A 172 -2.45 9.59 -11.55
C LYS A 172 -1.49 9.41 -10.38
N VAL A 173 -1.91 9.77 -9.16
CA VAL A 173 -1.09 9.58 -7.96
C VAL A 173 -0.89 8.10 -7.65
N ILE A 174 -1.95 7.30 -7.76
CA ILE A 174 -1.89 5.84 -7.57
C ILE A 174 -0.96 5.21 -8.61
N ASP A 175 -1.12 5.57 -9.88
CA ASP A 175 -0.28 5.07 -10.97
C ASP A 175 1.19 5.45 -10.75
N PHE A 176 1.44 6.67 -10.30
CA PHE A 176 2.80 7.11 -9.99
C PHE A 176 3.43 6.29 -8.86
N ILE A 177 2.69 6.04 -7.77
CA ILE A 177 3.22 5.36 -6.58
C ILE A 177 3.38 3.85 -6.81
N PHE A 178 2.40 3.19 -7.44
CA PHE A 178 2.32 1.73 -7.47
C PHE A 178 2.67 1.10 -8.82
N PHE A 179 2.52 1.84 -9.92
CA PHE A 179 2.60 1.28 -11.28
C PHE A 179 3.60 1.97 -12.21
N SER A 180 4.22 3.11 -11.79
CA SER A 180 5.22 3.75 -12.63
C SER A 180 6.56 3.03 -12.57
N ASP A 181 7.11 2.67 -13.75
CA ASP A 181 8.44 2.09 -13.92
C ASP A 181 9.58 3.10 -13.75
N LYS A 182 9.39 4.17 -12.97
CA LYS A 182 10.46 5.13 -12.75
C LYS A 182 11.59 4.48 -11.97
N PRO A 183 12.87 4.71 -12.37
CA PRO A 183 14.01 4.30 -11.55
C PRO A 183 13.90 5.03 -10.21
N SER A 184 13.50 4.29 -9.21
CA SER A 184 13.43 4.78 -7.86
C SER A 184 14.82 5.13 -7.36
N HIS A 185 14.97 6.22 -6.60
CA HIS A 185 16.19 6.52 -5.89
C HIS A 185 16.69 5.29 -5.11
N ARG A 186 18.01 5.16 -4.99
CA ARG A 186 18.75 4.01 -4.43
C ARG A 186 18.17 3.41 -3.14
N GLU A 187 17.45 4.22 -2.33
CA GLU A 187 16.78 3.78 -1.09
C GLU A 187 15.49 3.01 -1.31
N ILE A 188 14.79 3.25 -2.43
CA ILE A 188 13.59 2.50 -2.81
C ILE A 188 13.98 1.12 -3.36
N GLN A 189 15.13 0.97 -4.01
CA GLN A 189 15.61 -0.32 -4.51
C GLN A 189 15.79 -1.35 -3.38
N ILE A 190 16.34 -0.96 -2.24
CA ILE A 190 16.52 -1.85 -1.08
C ILE A 190 15.15 -2.21 -0.44
N LYS A 191 14.18 -1.29 -0.47
CA LYS A 191 12.82 -1.54 0.03
C LYS A 191 11.99 -2.38 -0.96
N GLU A 192 12.12 -2.13 -2.25
CA GLU A 192 11.46 -2.90 -3.30
C GLU A 192 11.92 -4.35 -3.34
N GLU A 193 13.19 -4.66 -3.12
CA GLU A 193 13.68 -6.04 -3.02
C GLU A 193 13.01 -6.80 -1.87
N ARG A 194 12.80 -6.17 -0.71
CA ARG A 194 12.08 -6.78 0.43
C ARG A 194 10.56 -6.91 0.21
N PHE A 195 9.94 -5.98 -0.53
CA PHE A 195 8.50 -6.04 -0.86
C PHE A 195 8.20 -6.99 -2.02
N LYS A 196 9.09 -7.08 -3.00
CA LYS A 196 8.99 -8.04 -4.13
C LYS A 196 9.01 -9.49 -3.67
N LEU A 197 9.56 -9.77 -2.48
CA LEU A 197 9.65 -11.10 -1.88
C LEU A 197 8.31 -11.66 -1.34
N SER A 198 7.23 -10.88 -1.35
CA SER A 198 5.91 -11.31 -0.82
C SER A 198 4.91 -11.78 -1.89
N TYR A 199 5.27 -11.81 -3.16
CA TYR A 199 4.41 -12.23 -4.25
C TYR A 199 4.88 -13.55 -4.89
N ARG A 200 3.92 -14.37 -5.35
CA ARG A 200 4.24 -15.54 -6.18
C ARG A 200 4.92 -15.09 -7.46
N TYR A 201 6.15 -15.55 -7.66
CA TYR A 201 6.89 -15.36 -8.91
C TYR A 201 6.96 -16.66 -9.68
N GLN A 202 6.88 -16.57 -11.00
CA GLN A 202 7.44 -17.60 -11.84
C GLN A 202 8.93 -17.31 -12.05
N VAL A 203 9.79 -18.26 -11.69
CA VAL A 203 11.23 -18.08 -11.74
C VAL A 203 11.88 -19.19 -12.54
N HIS A 204 12.93 -18.80 -13.26
CA HIS A 204 13.99 -19.69 -13.72
C HIS A 204 15.20 -19.47 -12.80
N ALA A 205 15.68 -20.52 -12.16
CA ALA A 205 16.77 -20.39 -11.21
C ALA A 205 17.82 -21.50 -11.40
N GLU A 206 19.08 -21.11 -11.31
CA GLU A 206 20.23 -21.97 -11.53
C GLU A 206 21.22 -21.85 -10.38
N ALA A 207 21.83 -22.96 -9.99
CA ALA A 207 22.93 -22.99 -9.01
C ALA A 207 24.23 -23.37 -9.70
N PHE A 208 25.31 -22.64 -9.38
CA PHE A 208 26.63 -22.84 -9.94
C PHE A 208 27.70 -22.98 -8.86
N PHE A 209 28.66 -23.86 -9.11
CA PHE A 209 29.89 -23.96 -8.35
C PHE A 209 31.07 -24.01 -9.29
N ARG A 210 32.04 -23.08 -9.10
CA ARG A 210 33.22 -22.93 -9.98
C ARG A 210 32.88 -22.88 -11.48
N GLY A 211 31.77 -22.18 -11.82
CA GLY A 211 31.31 -22.03 -13.20
C GLY A 211 30.56 -23.24 -13.79
N ARG A 212 30.42 -24.35 -13.03
CA ARG A 212 29.64 -25.51 -13.44
C ARG A 212 28.20 -25.39 -12.90
N LYS A 213 27.20 -25.53 -13.77
CA LYS A 213 25.79 -25.63 -13.36
C LYS A 213 25.55 -26.94 -12.61
N LEU A 214 24.94 -26.84 -11.44
CA LEU A 214 24.68 -27.98 -10.54
C LEU A 214 23.19 -28.33 -10.43
N ALA A 215 22.33 -27.32 -10.44
CA ALA A 215 20.89 -27.48 -10.32
C ALA A 215 20.16 -26.40 -11.09
N GLU A 216 18.90 -26.69 -11.48
CA GLU A 216 18.06 -25.78 -12.24
C GLU A 216 16.58 -25.99 -11.83
N LEU A 217 15.86 -24.88 -11.71
CA LEU A 217 14.41 -24.84 -11.52
C LEU A 217 13.81 -23.96 -12.60
N THR A 218 12.81 -24.49 -13.33
CA THR A 218 12.13 -23.76 -14.41
C THR A 218 10.64 -23.71 -14.11
N ASP A 219 10.02 -22.57 -14.38
CA ASP A 219 8.56 -22.33 -14.28
C ASP A 219 7.97 -22.65 -12.90
N VAL A 220 8.70 -22.36 -11.82
CA VAL A 220 8.25 -22.63 -10.45
C VAL A 220 7.84 -21.36 -9.77
N GLY A 221 6.62 -21.35 -9.18
CA GLY A 221 6.11 -20.23 -8.41
C GLY A 221 6.59 -20.27 -6.96
N PHE A 222 7.20 -19.19 -6.47
CA PHE A 222 7.67 -19.05 -5.10
C PHE A 222 7.18 -17.77 -4.45
N ASN A 223 7.11 -17.76 -3.11
CA ASN A 223 6.70 -16.60 -2.34
C ASN A 223 7.88 -15.74 -1.90
N ASN A 224 9.08 -16.31 -1.82
CA ASN A 224 10.32 -15.59 -1.47
C ASN A 224 11.57 -16.28 -2.06
N VAL A 225 12.69 -15.55 -2.11
CA VAL A 225 13.95 -16.03 -2.67
C VAL A 225 14.55 -17.18 -1.85
N ASP A 226 14.36 -17.19 -0.54
CA ASP A 226 14.94 -18.23 0.31
C ASP A 226 14.29 -19.60 0.04
N GLU A 227 13.00 -19.63 -0.35
CA GLU A 227 12.35 -20.87 -0.84
C GLU A 227 12.99 -21.40 -2.13
N VAL A 228 13.30 -20.50 -3.09
CA VAL A 228 13.97 -20.87 -4.34
C VAL A 228 15.35 -21.45 -4.05
N ILE A 229 16.13 -20.76 -3.21
CA ILE A 229 17.47 -21.21 -2.82
C ILE A 229 17.40 -22.55 -2.08
N ALA A 230 16.48 -22.73 -1.14
CA ALA A 230 16.31 -23.98 -0.42
C ALA A 230 16.04 -25.17 -1.36
N LYS A 231 15.13 -24.99 -2.35
CA LYS A 231 14.85 -26.05 -3.33
C LYS A 231 16.00 -26.34 -4.27
N LEU A 232 16.80 -25.31 -4.65
CA LEU A 232 18.04 -25.54 -5.41
C LEU A 232 19.07 -26.29 -4.56
N VAL A 233 19.17 -25.96 -3.27
CA VAL A 233 20.08 -26.63 -2.34
C VAL A 233 19.75 -28.10 -2.16
N GLU A 234 18.47 -28.48 -2.15
CA GLU A 234 18.02 -29.89 -2.09
C GLU A 234 18.51 -30.71 -3.31
N GLN A 235 18.76 -30.04 -4.44
CA GLN A 235 19.22 -30.69 -5.68
C GLN A 235 20.76 -30.65 -5.84
N LEU A 236 21.47 -29.97 -4.92
CA LEU A 236 22.93 -29.89 -5.01
C LEU A 236 23.59 -31.24 -4.71
N PRO A 237 24.62 -31.63 -5.49
CA PRO A 237 25.40 -32.83 -5.22
C PRO A 237 26.04 -32.81 -3.81
N GLU A 238 26.10 -33.96 -3.18
CA GLU A 238 26.70 -34.10 -1.83
C GLU A 238 28.22 -33.86 -1.82
N ASP A 239 28.89 -34.07 -2.95
CA ASP A 239 30.34 -33.96 -3.11
C ASP A 239 30.89 -32.53 -3.10
N ILE A 240 30.01 -31.51 -3.04
CA ILE A 240 30.44 -30.12 -2.89
C ILE A 240 31.11 -29.94 -1.52
N PRO A 241 32.39 -29.48 -1.46
CA PRO A 241 33.08 -29.31 -0.20
C PRO A 241 32.39 -28.32 0.75
N GLN A 242 32.47 -28.56 2.06
CA GLN A 242 32.01 -27.63 3.08
C GLN A 242 32.72 -26.27 2.94
N ARG A 243 32.04 -25.20 3.27
CA ARG A 243 32.54 -23.82 3.13
C ARG A 243 32.80 -23.36 1.69
N SER A 244 32.25 -24.06 0.68
CA SER A 244 32.28 -23.60 -0.70
C SER A 244 31.24 -22.52 -0.94
N MET A 245 31.62 -21.50 -1.72
CA MET A 245 30.66 -20.52 -2.22
C MET A 245 29.88 -21.09 -3.39
N VAL A 246 28.57 -21.11 -3.30
CA VAL A 246 27.65 -21.49 -4.37
C VAL A 246 26.92 -20.24 -4.83
N MET A 247 26.91 -20.02 -6.12
CA MET A 247 26.22 -18.90 -6.77
C MET A 247 24.85 -19.36 -7.24
N PHE A 248 23.81 -18.63 -6.88
CA PHE A 248 22.43 -18.82 -7.28
C PHE A 248 22.00 -17.69 -8.20
N LYS A 249 21.72 -17.97 -9.44
CA LYS A 249 21.18 -17.02 -10.41
C LYS A 249 19.66 -17.24 -10.47
N ILE A 250 18.89 -16.23 -10.12
CA ILE A 250 17.42 -16.28 -10.10
C ILE A 250 16.89 -15.24 -11.06
N GLU A 251 16.19 -15.70 -12.08
CA GLU A 251 15.54 -14.89 -13.10
C GLU A 251 14.03 -14.88 -12.86
N ASN A 252 13.49 -13.71 -12.62
CA ASN A 252 12.05 -13.51 -12.51
C ASN A 252 11.49 -13.33 -13.93
N GLN A 253 10.76 -14.34 -14.40
CA GLN A 253 10.19 -14.36 -15.76
C GLN A 253 9.12 -13.28 -15.95
N ASP A 254 8.34 -12.96 -14.91
CA ASP A 254 7.27 -11.98 -15.01
C ASP A 254 7.80 -10.54 -15.13
N LYS A 255 9.04 -10.29 -14.66
CA LYS A 255 9.64 -8.96 -14.61
C LYS A 255 10.92 -8.81 -15.43
N ASN A 256 11.35 -9.88 -16.09
CA ASN A 256 12.60 -9.92 -16.86
C ASN A 256 13.83 -9.42 -16.07
N GLN A 257 13.90 -9.78 -14.78
CA GLN A 257 14.95 -9.39 -13.85
C GLN A 257 15.74 -10.59 -13.37
N THR A 258 17.07 -10.48 -13.42
CA THR A 258 17.99 -11.51 -12.92
C THR A 258 18.73 -11.00 -11.70
N VAL A 259 18.71 -11.77 -10.60
CA VAL A 259 19.47 -11.47 -9.37
C VAL A 259 20.41 -12.64 -9.08
N VAL A 260 21.63 -12.32 -8.65
CA VAL A 260 22.64 -13.31 -8.29
C VAL A 260 22.88 -13.25 -6.78
N TYR A 261 22.79 -14.42 -6.15
CA TYR A 261 23.07 -14.60 -4.71
C TYR A 261 24.26 -15.53 -4.54
N GLU A 262 25.08 -15.23 -3.55
CA GLU A 262 26.18 -16.11 -3.15
C GLU A 262 25.92 -16.62 -1.72
N ARG A 263 25.98 -17.92 -1.52
CA ARG A 263 25.81 -18.57 -0.21
C ARG A 263 26.94 -19.55 0.04
N MET A 264 27.34 -19.65 1.29
CA MET A 264 28.39 -20.57 1.71
C MET A 264 27.78 -21.86 2.24
N LYS A 265 28.12 -23.01 1.65
CA LYS A 265 27.69 -24.32 2.14
C LYS A 265 28.13 -24.52 3.59
N GLY A 266 27.21 -24.81 4.50
CA GLY A 266 27.48 -25.06 5.93
C GLY A 266 27.34 -23.84 6.87
N LYS A 267 26.97 -22.65 6.37
CA LYS A 267 26.54 -21.50 7.18
C LYS A 267 25.20 -21.00 6.65
N GLY A 268 24.14 -21.76 6.89
CA GLY A 268 22.80 -21.35 6.54
C GLY A 268 22.60 -21.25 5.03
N PHE A 269 22.51 -22.39 4.35
CA PHE A 269 21.75 -22.43 3.14
C PHE A 269 20.30 -22.14 3.50
#